data_b175e623ca89ced2584b0a8d264df167
#
_entry.id   b175e623ca89ced2584b0a8d264df167
#
_cell.length_a   1.000
_cell.length_b   1.000
_cell.length_c   1.000
_cell.angle_alpha   90.00
_cell.angle_beta   90.00
_cell.angle_gamma   90.00
#
_symmetry.space_group_name_H-M   'P 1'
#
loop_
_entity.id
_entity.type
_entity.pdbx_description
1 polymer ?
#
loop_
_entity_poly.entity_id
_entity_poly.type
_entity_poly.pdbx_seq_one_letter_code
_entity_poly.pdbx_strand_id
1 'polypeptide(L)'
;TGTDGMAYTSTIFPIIIAAWLASKIEPWLKRWIPAVIHSMFAPLVEIFVVSSLVLVVFGPLVMILSGFITNGINSIIDYNYIVAGLVIGGLYQTLVIFGLHWAVIPVIAAQLSNGSESSRINAIVSVTMIAQGAGALAIWVKSKNPRIKQIAGPATISAMCGVTEPAMYGLNLKYGRAFITASIGGAVGGLVTGLLNVNMWGFTGAFIGFPSFINKHSGEIDASFTGFWIASLVTLVVGFLLTYLFGFKDSDLETERKVEKVRLGRREPVAN
;
A
#
# COMPACT_ATOMS: atom_id res chain seq x y z
N THR A 1 27.47 -5.00 -19.34
CA THR A 1 28.09 -3.93 -18.53
C THR A 1 27.14 -2.75 -18.51
N GLY A 2 26.05 -2.88 -17.73
CA GLY A 2 25.03 -1.85 -17.63
C GLY A 2 25.37 -0.88 -16.53
N THR A 3 25.76 0.31 -16.88
CA THR A 3 25.53 1.51 -16.10
C THR A 3 24.14 2.02 -16.42
N ASP A 4 23.13 1.23 -16.18
CA ASP A 4 21.78 1.74 -16.08
C ASP A 4 21.75 2.62 -14.84
N GLY A 5 21.83 3.93 -15.09
CA GLY A 5 21.91 4.93 -14.04
C GLY A 5 20.80 4.68 -13.03
N MET A 6 21.16 4.69 -11.74
CA MET A 6 20.24 4.47 -10.63
C MET A 6 19.04 5.42 -10.78
N ALA A 7 17.96 4.91 -11.35
CA ALA A 7 16.76 5.70 -11.61
C ALA A 7 15.96 5.84 -10.31
N TYR A 8 16.23 6.91 -9.56
CA TYR A 8 15.46 7.27 -8.35
C TYR A 8 14.06 7.81 -8.64
N THR A 9 13.74 8.02 -9.92
CA THR A 9 12.52 8.71 -10.38
C THR A 9 11.23 7.99 -10.04
N SER A 10 11.29 6.68 -9.78
CA SER A 10 10.11 5.86 -9.49
C SER A 10 10.05 5.37 -8.04
N THR A 11 10.85 5.95 -7.12
CA THR A 11 10.89 5.50 -5.71
C THR A 11 10.52 6.63 -4.75
N ILE A 12 9.65 6.34 -3.80
CA ILE A 12 9.21 7.31 -2.77
C ILE A 12 10.19 7.38 -1.59
N PHE A 13 11.01 6.36 -1.37
CA PHE A 13 11.94 6.30 -0.23
C PHE A 13 12.90 7.48 -0.14
N PRO A 14 13.56 7.90 -1.23
CA PRO A 14 14.50 9.01 -1.14
C PRO A 14 13.88 10.27 -0.60
N ILE A 15 12.61 10.57 -0.97
CA ILE A 15 11.94 11.79 -0.50
C ILE A 15 11.51 11.70 0.97
N ILE A 16 11.10 10.52 1.44
CA ILE A 16 10.77 10.30 2.87
C ILE A 16 12.02 10.50 3.73
N ILE A 17 13.15 9.93 3.31
CA ILE A 17 14.45 10.10 3.99
C ILE A 17 14.91 11.54 3.91
N ALA A 18 14.76 12.19 2.75
CA ALA A 18 15.09 13.61 2.58
C ALA A 18 14.30 14.48 3.55
N ALA A 19 12.98 14.28 3.65
CA ALA A 19 12.13 15.02 4.59
C ALA A 19 12.51 14.77 6.06
N TRP A 20 12.84 13.52 6.41
CA TRP A 20 13.34 13.19 7.75
C TRP A 20 14.68 13.86 8.04
N LEU A 21 15.64 13.81 7.12
CA LEU A 21 16.92 14.48 7.24
C LEU A 21 16.75 16.00 7.38
N ALA A 22 15.93 16.62 6.52
CA ALA A 22 15.61 18.03 6.56
C ALA A 22 15.07 18.43 7.94
N SER A 23 14.14 17.65 8.50
CA SER A 23 13.58 17.88 9.84
C SER A 23 14.62 17.87 10.98
N LYS A 24 15.79 17.26 10.77
CA LYS A 24 16.89 17.23 11.73
C LYS A 24 17.95 18.27 11.43
N ILE A 25 18.23 18.51 10.16
CA ILE A 25 19.28 19.43 9.70
C ILE A 25 18.83 20.89 9.84
N GLU A 26 17.58 21.22 9.51
CA GLU A 26 17.06 22.58 9.62
C GLU A 26 17.19 23.20 11.02
N PRO A 27 16.77 22.53 12.12
CA PRO A 27 16.96 23.06 13.47
C PRO A 27 18.43 23.20 13.88
N TRP A 28 19.31 22.34 13.34
CA TRP A 28 20.76 22.45 13.58
C TRP A 28 21.36 23.64 12.86
N LEU A 29 21.01 23.89 11.59
CA LEU A 29 21.44 25.06 10.82
C LEU A 29 20.97 26.36 11.46
N LYS A 30 19.77 26.42 12.04
CA LYS A 30 19.23 27.57 12.75
C LYS A 30 20.09 28.00 13.93
N ARG A 31 20.90 27.12 14.50
CA ARG A 31 21.81 27.46 15.61
C ARG A 31 23.13 28.06 15.16
N TRP A 32 23.55 27.79 13.92
CA TRP A 32 24.86 28.19 13.41
C TRP A 32 24.80 29.36 12.47
N ILE A 33 23.73 29.54 11.73
CA ILE A 33 23.58 30.59 10.73
C ILE A 33 22.93 31.81 11.38
N PRO A 34 23.60 33.03 11.32
CA PRO A 34 23.02 34.26 11.82
C PRO A 34 21.66 34.58 11.19
N ALA A 35 20.73 35.13 11.99
CA ALA A 35 19.34 35.38 11.57
C ALA A 35 19.23 36.25 10.29
N VAL A 36 20.16 37.18 10.09
CA VAL A 36 20.16 38.09 8.93
C VAL A 36 20.29 37.36 7.59
N ILE A 37 21.07 36.28 7.54
CA ILE A 37 21.35 35.53 6.31
C ILE A 37 20.65 34.16 6.30
N HIS A 38 19.94 33.83 7.37
CA HIS A 38 19.33 32.51 7.57
C HIS A 38 18.36 32.17 6.47
N SER A 39 17.48 33.08 6.06
CA SER A 39 16.44 32.84 5.06
C SER A 39 16.98 32.43 3.68
N MET A 40 18.21 32.80 3.36
CA MET A 40 18.86 32.50 2.08
C MET A 40 19.83 31.30 2.18
N PHE A 41 20.69 31.31 3.21
CA PHE A 41 21.76 30.31 3.32
C PHE A 41 21.31 28.99 3.93
N ALA A 42 20.34 28.98 4.86
CA ALA A 42 19.91 27.77 5.50
C ALA A 42 19.25 26.80 4.48
N PRO A 43 18.29 27.23 3.64
CA PRO A 43 17.72 26.34 2.62
C PRO A 43 18.75 25.86 1.59
N LEU A 44 19.72 26.71 1.21
CA LEU A 44 20.75 26.35 0.24
C LEU A 44 21.66 25.23 0.78
N VAL A 45 22.14 25.38 2.01
CA VAL A 45 22.99 24.39 2.68
C VAL A 45 22.18 23.12 2.94
N GLU A 46 20.93 23.25 3.38
CA GLU A 46 20.04 22.12 3.63
C GLU A 46 19.81 21.30 2.38
N ILE A 47 19.42 21.92 1.26
CA ILE A 47 19.20 21.23 -0.02
C ILE A 47 20.49 20.52 -0.45
N PHE A 48 21.62 21.18 -0.39
CA PHE A 48 22.91 20.61 -0.79
C PHE A 48 23.26 19.38 0.06
N VAL A 49 23.18 19.48 1.39
CA VAL A 49 23.54 18.42 2.32
C VAL A 49 22.55 17.25 2.21
N VAL A 50 21.24 17.55 2.22
CA VAL A 50 20.21 16.52 2.12
C VAL A 50 20.30 15.78 0.80
N SER A 51 20.42 16.50 -0.34
CA SER A 51 20.53 15.87 -1.65
C SER A 51 21.78 15.02 -1.75
N SER A 52 22.92 15.48 -1.26
CA SER A 52 24.17 14.72 -1.26
C SER A 52 24.06 13.44 -0.44
N LEU A 53 23.50 13.52 0.78
CA LEU A 53 23.28 12.35 1.64
C LEU A 53 22.30 11.36 1.00
N VAL A 54 21.21 11.86 0.44
CA VAL A 54 20.22 11.00 -0.21
C VAL A 54 20.80 10.30 -1.43
N LEU A 55 21.53 11.01 -2.29
CA LEU A 55 22.07 10.42 -3.52
C LEU A 55 23.24 9.46 -3.26
N VAL A 56 24.13 9.81 -2.34
CA VAL A 56 25.39 9.06 -2.14
C VAL A 56 25.23 7.92 -1.13
N VAL A 57 24.43 8.13 -0.08
CA VAL A 57 24.34 7.17 1.04
C VAL A 57 22.99 6.41 1.01
N PHE A 58 21.91 7.15 1.11
CA PHE A 58 20.60 6.52 1.29
C PHE A 58 20.03 5.90 0.00
N GLY A 59 20.34 6.48 -1.15
CA GLY A 59 19.90 5.93 -2.43
C GLY A 59 20.41 4.50 -2.67
N PRO A 60 21.72 4.24 -2.60
CA PRO A 60 22.24 2.87 -2.70
C PRO A 60 21.67 1.91 -1.66
N LEU A 61 21.48 2.35 -0.40
CA LEU A 61 20.89 1.52 0.65
C LEU A 61 19.44 1.14 0.33
N VAL A 62 18.65 2.09 -0.14
CA VAL A 62 17.25 1.85 -0.57
C VAL A 62 17.22 0.89 -1.76
N MET A 63 18.12 1.03 -2.73
CA MET A 63 18.18 0.13 -3.87
C MET A 63 18.55 -1.31 -3.47
N ILE A 64 19.48 -1.47 -2.53
CA ILE A 64 19.81 -2.79 -1.98
C ILE A 64 18.57 -3.41 -1.31
N LEU A 65 17.89 -2.66 -0.45
CA LEU A 65 16.66 -3.11 0.21
C LEU A 65 15.56 -3.47 -0.80
N SER A 66 15.37 -2.63 -1.82
CA SER A 66 14.42 -2.88 -2.92
C SER A 66 14.78 -4.16 -3.67
N GLY A 67 16.07 -4.37 -3.95
CA GLY A 67 16.56 -5.59 -4.59
C GLY A 67 16.27 -6.85 -3.78
N PHE A 68 16.45 -6.82 -2.46
CA PHE A 68 16.10 -7.94 -1.58
C PHE A 68 14.62 -8.26 -1.63
N ILE A 69 13.74 -7.24 -1.57
CA ILE A 69 12.29 -7.43 -1.64
C ILE A 69 11.90 -8.04 -2.99
N THR A 70 12.40 -7.47 -4.08
CA THR A 70 12.14 -7.95 -5.45
C THR A 70 12.59 -9.39 -5.65
N ASN A 71 13.84 -9.71 -5.26
CA ASN A 71 14.38 -11.06 -5.40
C ASN A 71 13.60 -12.05 -4.52
N GLY A 72 13.21 -11.65 -3.31
CA GLY A 72 12.37 -12.46 -2.44
C GLY A 72 11.00 -12.77 -3.06
N ILE A 73 10.34 -11.77 -3.63
CA ILE A 73 9.05 -11.94 -4.32
C ILE A 73 9.19 -12.87 -5.52
N ASN A 74 10.18 -12.63 -6.38
CA ASN A 74 10.42 -13.48 -7.55
C ASN A 74 10.74 -14.92 -7.14
N SER A 75 11.60 -15.12 -6.14
CA SER A 75 11.96 -16.46 -5.65
C SER A 75 10.75 -17.25 -5.14
N ILE A 76 9.81 -16.57 -4.45
CA ILE A 76 8.59 -17.22 -3.97
C ILE A 76 7.66 -17.59 -5.14
N ILE A 77 7.57 -16.72 -6.16
CA ILE A 77 6.76 -16.96 -7.36
C ILE A 77 7.31 -18.12 -8.18
N ASP A 78 8.63 -18.13 -8.37
CA ASP A 78 9.33 -19.19 -9.13
C ASP A 78 9.24 -20.54 -8.42
N TYR A 79 9.26 -20.53 -7.07
CA TYR A 79 9.09 -21.75 -6.28
C TYR A 79 7.66 -22.30 -6.39
N ASN A 80 6.65 -21.49 -6.14
CA ASN A 80 5.24 -21.89 -6.23
C ASN A 80 4.31 -20.69 -6.27
N TYR A 81 3.58 -20.53 -7.37
CA TYR A 81 2.69 -19.39 -7.56
C TYR A 81 1.52 -19.34 -6.56
N ILE A 82 1.05 -20.50 -6.08
CA ILE A 82 -0.01 -20.58 -5.07
C ILE A 82 0.47 -20.04 -3.73
N VAL A 83 1.68 -20.46 -3.32
CA VAL A 83 2.33 -19.96 -2.10
C VAL A 83 2.63 -18.46 -2.22
N ALA A 84 3.12 -18.04 -3.38
CA ALA A 84 3.33 -16.63 -3.68
C ALA A 84 2.04 -15.84 -3.54
N GLY A 85 0.95 -16.33 -4.08
CA GLY A 85 -0.37 -15.72 -3.96
C GLY A 85 -0.79 -15.52 -2.51
N LEU A 86 -0.66 -16.54 -1.68
CA LEU A 86 -0.98 -16.49 -0.25
C LEU A 86 -0.11 -15.44 0.50
N VAL A 87 1.20 -15.53 0.32
CA VAL A 87 2.17 -14.69 1.07
C VAL A 87 2.11 -13.24 0.61
N ILE A 88 2.21 -13.00 -0.70
CA ILE A 88 2.16 -11.65 -1.27
C ILE A 88 0.77 -11.06 -1.06
N GLY A 89 -0.29 -11.84 -1.30
CA GLY A 89 -1.67 -11.42 -1.07
C GLY A 89 -1.95 -10.94 0.35
N GLY A 90 -1.33 -11.57 1.35
CA GLY A 90 -1.45 -11.18 2.76
C GLY A 90 -0.55 -10.01 3.17
N LEU A 91 0.68 -9.96 2.66
CA LEU A 91 1.70 -9.02 3.13
C LEU A 91 1.86 -7.77 2.26
N TYR A 92 1.38 -7.76 1.01
CA TYR A 92 1.60 -6.65 0.09
C TYR A 92 1.13 -5.31 0.65
N GLN A 93 -0.03 -5.26 1.28
CA GLN A 93 -0.55 -4.02 1.87
C GLN A 93 0.29 -3.54 3.07
N THR A 94 1.00 -4.44 3.74
CA THR A 94 2.01 -4.06 4.74
C THR A 94 3.20 -3.36 4.08
N LEU A 95 3.66 -3.83 2.91
CA LEU A 95 4.67 -3.11 2.12
C LEU A 95 4.17 -1.73 1.69
N VAL A 96 2.87 -1.60 1.38
CA VAL A 96 2.26 -0.31 1.02
C VAL A 96 2.35 0.68 2.17
N ILE A 97 2.10 0.26 3.42
CA ILE A 97 2.20 1.13 4.62
C ILE A 97 3.57 1.80 4.71
N PHE A 98 4.62 1.02 4.46
CA PHE A 98 6.00 1.51 4.52
C PHE A 98 6.49 2.13 3.20
N GLY A 99 5.65 2.19 2.16
CA GLY A 99 6.05 2.64 0.83
C GLY A 99 6.92 1.63 0.06
N LEU A 100 7.26 0.47 0.66
CA LEU A 100 8.15 -0.56 0.08
C LEU A 100 7.61 -1.20 -1.20
N HIS A 101 6.30 -1.10 -1.45
CA HIS A 101 5.65 -1.58 -2.66
C HIS A 101 6.21 -0.91 -3.94
N TRP A 102 6.78 0.30 -3.83
CA TRP A 102 7.44 0.96 -4.95
C TRP A 102 8.69 0.22 -5.45
N ALA A 103 9.24 -0.69 -4.65
CA ALA A 103 10.29 -1.60 -5.12
C ALA A 103 9.76 -2.65 -6.11
N VAL A 104 8.48 -3.00 -6.02
CA VAL A 104 7.83 -4.03 -6.85
C VAL A 104 7.34 -3.45 -8.17
N ILE A 105 7.00 -2.16 -8.20
CA ILE A 105 6.44 -1.48 -9.40
C ILE A 105 7.33 -1.59 -10.64
N PRO A 106 8.66 -1.33 -10.58
CA PRO A 106 9.54 -1.48 -11.75
C PRO A 106 9.59 -2.92 -12.27
N VAL A 107 9.48 -3.92 -11.38
CA VAL A 107 9.47 -5.33 -11.77
C VAL A 107 8.21 -5.67 -12.56
N ILE A 108 7.05 -5.21 -12.07
CA ILE A 108 5.78 -5.36 -12.79
C ILE A 108 5.86 -4.66 -14.15
N ALA A 109 6.40 -3.43 -14.19
CA ALA A 109 6.56 -2.67 -15.43
C ALA A 109 7.50 -3.40 -16.42
N ALA A 110 8.62 -3.97 -15.94
CA ALA A 110 9.53 -4.75 -16.75
C ALA A 110 8.87 -6.03 -17.30
N GLN A 111 8.09 -6.74 -16.49
CA GLN A 111 7.34 -7.92 -16.93
C GLN A 111 6.33 -7.58 -18.04
N LEU A 112 5.66 -6.43 -17.93
CA LEU A 112 4.69 -5.97 -18.93
C LEU A 112 5.32 -5.41 -20.20
N SER A 113 6.60 -5.01 -20.16
CA SER A 113 7.31 -4.37 -21.30
C SER A 113 8.27 -5.30 -22.03
N ASN A 114 8.89 -6.26 -21.33
CA ASN A 114 10.05 -7.02 -21.82
C ASN A 114 9.70 -8.46 -22.26
N GLY A 115 8.66 -8.64 -23.05
CA GLY A 115 8.43 -9.89 -23.80
C GLY A 115 7.62 -10.97 -23.07
N SER A 116 7.43 -10.93 -21.75
CA SER A 116 6.44 -11.79 -21.08
C SER A 116 5.02 -11.22 -21.22
N GLU A 117 4.94 -9.90 -21.42
CA GLU A 117 3.73 -9.10 -21.67
C GLU A 117 2.59 -9.33 -20.66
N SER A 118 2.82 -10.11 -19.62
CA SER A 118 1.89 -10.34 -18.52
C SER A 118 2.63 -10.41 -17.19
N SER A 119 1.94 -10.04 -16.10
CA SER A 119 2.49 -10.05 -14.75
C SER A 119 1.59 -10.83 -13.79
N ARG A 120 2.12 -11.91 -13.23
CA ARG A 120 1.51 -12.68 -12.14
C ARG A 120 1.51 -11.89 -10.84
N ILE A 121 2.56 -11.10 -10.60
CA ILE A 121 2.67 -10.23 -9.42
C ILE A 121 1.52 -9.25 -9.42
N ASN A 122 1.29 -8.57 -10.56
CA ASN A 122 0.23 -7.55 -10.64
C ASN A 122 -1.17 -8.14 -10.47
N ALA A 123 -1.40 -9.38 -10.92
CA ALA A 123 -2.65 -10.09 -10.69
C ALA A 123 -2.92 -10.31 -9.18
N ILE A 124 -1.90 -10.73 -8.41
CA ILE A 124 -2.01 -10.86 -6.95
C ILE A 124 -2.22 -9.48 -6.30
N VAL A 125 -1.44 -8.47 -6.69
CA VAL A 125 -1.56 -7.11 -6.15
C VAL A 125 -2.96 -6.56 -6.34
N SER A 126 -3.58 -6.80 -7.49
CA SER A 126 -4.94 -6.36 -7.80
C SER A 126 -5.99 -6.83 -6.77
N VAL A 127 -5.94 -8.09 -6.35
CA VAL A 127 -6.89 -8.61 -5.35
C VAL A 127 -6.62 -8.08 -3.94
N THR A 128 -5.37 -7.68 -3.62
CA THR A 128 -5.06 -7.06 -2.32
C THR A 128 -5.72 -5.69 -2.16
N MET A 129 -5.90 -4.98 -3.26
CA MET A 129 -6.61 -3.69 -3.27
C MET A 129 -8.09 -3.90 -2.94
N ILE A 130 -8.71 -4.94 -3.54
CA ILE A 130 -10.09 -5.33 -3.26
C ILE A 130 -10.25 -5.74 -1.78
N ALA A 131 -9.26 -6.41 -1.21
CA ALA A 131 -9.27 -6.80 0.20
C ALA A 131 -9.35 -5.58 1.14
N GLN A 132 -8.59 -4.52 0.87
CA GLN A 132 -8.68 -3.27 1.66
C GLN A 132 -10.03 -2.59 1.49
N GLY A 133 -10.58 -2.59 0.28
CA GLY A 133 -11.93 -2.12 0.02
C GLY A 133 -13.00 -2.94 0.75
N ALA A 134 -12.83 -4.26 0.83
CA ALA A 134 -13.73 -5.15 1.58
C ALA A 134 -13.73 -4.84 3.09
N GLY A 135 -12.55 -4.55 3.66
CA GLY A 135 -12.42 -4.08 5.04
C GLY A 135 -13.17 -2.77 5.28
N ALA A 136 -12.97 -1.78 4.42
CA ALA A 136 -13.66 -0.50 4.48
C ALA A 136 -15.19 -0.64 4.31
N LEU A 137 -15.63 -1.52 3.39
CA LEU A 137 -17.03 -1.85 3.18
C LEU A 137 -17.67 -2.44 4.44
N ALA A 138 -16.97 -3.37 5.11
CA ALA A 138 -17.45 -3.97 6.35
C ALA A 138 -17.63 -2.92 7.46
N ILE A 139 -16.69 -1.98 7.59
CA ILE A 139 -16.79 -0.86 8.52
C ILE A 139 -17.96 0.04 8.15
N TRP A 140 -18.14 0.36 6.87
CA TRP A 140 -19.24 1.19 6.38
C TRP A 140 -20.61 0.60 6.71
N VAL A 141 -20.78 -0.69 6.47
CA VAL A 141 -22.06 -1.39 6.75
C VAL A 141 -22.30 -1.51 8.25
N LYS A 142 -21.27 -1.91 9.01
CA LYS A 142 -21.41 -2.23 10.45
C LYS A 142 -21.50 -1.02 11.35
N SER A 143 -20.78 0.07 11.05
CA SER A 143 -20.75 1.24 11.92
C SER A 143 -22.13 1.94 11.99
N LYS A 144 -22.52 2.35 13.19
CA LYS A 144 -23.67 3.20 13.44
C LYS A 144 -23.33 4.69 13.46
N ASN A 145 -22.03 5.04 13.45
CA ASN A 145 -21.58 6.42 13.52
C ASN A 145 -21.63 7.10 12.13
N PRO A 146 -22.44 8.19 11.96
CA PRO A 146 -22.56 8.87 10.69
C PRO A 146 -21.24 9.42 10.13
N ARG A 147 -20.33 9.89 11.00
CA ARG A 147 -19.03 10.43 10.59
C ARG A 147 -18.15 9.34 9.97
N ILE A 148 -18.19 8.13 10.52
CA ILE A 148 -17.45 7.00 9.94
C ILE A 148 -18.04 6.60 8.60
N LYS A 149 -19.35 6.52 8.50
CA LYS A 149 -20.03 6.20 7.24
C LYS A 149 -19.69 7.18 6.12
N GLN A 150 -19.59 8.48 6.45
CA GLN A 150 -19.19 9.52 5.49
C GLN A 150 -17.78 9.34 4.94
N ILE A 151 -16.88 8.76 5.72
CA ILE A 151 -15.49 8.46 5.29
C ILE A 151 -15.43 7.08 4.61
N ALA A 152 -16.12 6.09 5.18
CA ALA A 152 -16.01 4.70 4.77
C ALA A 152 -16.61 4.43 3.38
N GLY A 153 -17.71 5.09 3.02
CA GLY A 153 -18.32 4.94 1.71
C GLY A 153 -17.38 5.34 0.57
N PRO A 154 -16.93 6.62 0.52
CA PRO A 154 -15.96 7.06 -0.48
C PRO A 154 -14.64 6.27 -0.46
N ALA A 155 -14.13 5.90 0.71
CA ALA A 155 -12.91 5.10 0.85
C ALA A 155 -13.07 3.69 0.26
N THR A 156 -14.24 3.07 0.44
CA THR A 156 -14.57 1.78 -0.19
C THR A 156 -14.54 1.89 -1.70
N ILE A 157 -15.24 2.88 -2.27
CA ILE A 157 -15.29 3.10 -3.72
C ILE A 157 -13.89 3.36 -4.27
N SER A 158 -13.10 4.22 -3.60
CA SER A 158 -11.72 4.50 -3.97
C SER A 158 -10.87 3.22 -4.05
N ALA A 159 -10.93 2.36 -3.04
CA ALA A 159 -10.19 1.10 -3.01
C ALA A 159 -10.65 0.12 -4.12
N MET A 160 -11.95 0.06 -4.41
CA MET A 160 -12.49 -0.74 -5.52
C MET A 160 -12.06 -0.21 -6.90
N CYS A 161 -11.67 1.07 -6.96
CA CYS A 161 -11.04 1.70 -8.13
C CYS A 161 -9.49 1.63 -8.13
N GLY A 162 -8.88 0.91 -7.18
CA GLY A 162 -7.43 0.70 -7.14
C GLY A 162 -6.64 1.74 -6.31
N VAL A 163 -7.31 2.68 -5.63
CA VAL A 163 -6.68 3.67 -4.74
C VAL A 163 -7.00 3.30 -3.30
N THR A 164 -6.10 2.56 -2.66
CA THR A 164 -6.35 1.93 -1.35
C THR A 164 -6.05 2.82 -0.15
N GLU A 165 -5.30 3.91 -0.32
CA GLU A 165 -4.83 4.77 0.76
C GLU A 165 -5.97 5.30 1.64
N PRO A 166 -7.11 5.78 1.12
CA PRO A 166 -8.21 6.25 1.96
C PRO A 166 -8.81 5.13 2.82
N ALA A 167 -8.94 3.91 2.28
CA ALA A 167 -9.44 2.76 3.01
C ALA A 167 -8.43 2.26 4.04
N MET A 168 -7.15 2.21 3.64
CA MET A 168 -6.08 1.68 4.47
C MET A 168 -5.75 2.63 5.63
N TYR A 169 -5.36 3.87 5.35
CA TYR A 169 -4.95 4.83 6.39
C TYR A 169 -6.13 5.46 7.13
N GLY A 170 -7.23 5.74 6.41
CA GLY A 170 -8.41 6.38 6.99
C GLY A 170 -9.22 5.47 7.91
N LEU A 171 -9.20 4.16 7.65
CA LEU A 171 -10.06 3.18 8.32
C LEU A 171 -9.32 1.95 8.82
N ASN A 172 -8.81 1.09 7.92
CA ASN A 172 -8.36 -0.25 8.28
C ASN A 172 -7.21 -0.24 9.30
N LEU A 173 -6.18 0.61 9.08
CA LEU A 173 -5.07 0.79 10.01
C LEU A 173 -5.49 1.46 11.31
N LYS A 174 -6.40 2.42 11.21
CA LYS A 174 -6.93 3.12 12.38
C LYS A 174 -7.57 2.14 13.38
N TYR A 175 -8.26 1.14 12.86
CA TYR A 175 -8.85 0.07 13.68
C TYR A 175 -8.02 -1.20 13.71
N GLY A 176 -6.76 -1.18 13.44
CA GLY A 176 -5.74 -2.24 13.51
C GLY A 176 -6.20 -3.65 13.12
N ARG A 177 -7.21 -4.18 13.83
CA ARG A 177 -7.81 -5.48 13.53
C ARG A 177 -8.45 -5.53 12.14
N ALA A 178 -9.05 -4.42 11.67
CA ALA A 178 -9.64 -4.35 10.35
C ALA A 178 -8.57 -4.48 9.25
N PHE A 179 -7.39 -3.92 9.46
CA PHE A 179 -6.26 -4.12 8.55
C PHE A 179 -5.83 -5.58 8.47
N ILE A 180 -5.71 -6.25 9.63
CA ILE A 180 -5.32 -7.67 9.68
C ILE A 180 -6.35 -8.55 8.98
N THR A 181 -7.63 -8.36 9.28
CA THR A 181 -8.72 -9.17 8.68
C THR A 181 -8.87 -8.93 7.19
N ALA A 182 -8.70 -7.68 6.72
CA ALA A 182 -8.64 -7.36 5.29
C ALA A 182 -7.43 -8.03 4.62
N SER A 183 -6.25 -7.98 5.25
CA SER A 183 -5.04 -8.62 4.73
C SER A 183 -5.17 -10.15 4.66
N ILE A 184 -5.86 -10.79 5.60
CA ILE A 184 -6.19 -12.22 5.51
C ILE A 184 -7.13 -12.46 4.30
N GLY A 185 -8.10 -11.59 4.06
CA GLY A 185 -8.92 -11.63 2.83
C GLY A 185 -8.06 -11.54 1.57
N GLY A 186 -7.05 -10.68 1.57
CA GLY A 186 -6.06 -10.56 0.50
C GLY A 186 -5.21 -11.82 0.33
N ALA A 187 -4.79 -12.46 1.43
CA ALA A 187 -4.06 -13.73 1.40
C ALA A 187 -4.88 -14.85 0.74
N VAL A 188 -6.16 -14.98 1.12
CA VAL A 188 -7.06 -15.97 0.52
C VAL A 188 -7.33 -15.65 -0.96
N GLY A 189 -7.56 -14.38 -1.30
CA GLY A 189 -7.72 -13.96 -2.68
C GLY A 189 -6.48 -14.21 -3.55
N GLY A 190 -5.31 -13.91 -3.02
CA GLY A 190 -4.04 -14.19 -3.67
C GLY A 190 -3.79 -15.68 -3.86
N LEU A 191 -4.14 -16.51 -2.87
CA LEU A 191 -4.09 -17.97 -2.98
C LEU A 191 -4.98 -18.47 -4.14
N VAL A 192 -6.22 -17.96 -4.25
CA VAL A 192 -7.12 -18.30 -5.35
C VAL A 192 -6.57 -17.81 -6.70
N THR A 193 -5.96 -16.61 -6.74
CA THR A 193 -5.26 -16.09 -7.91
C THR A 193 -4.15 -17.03 -8.37
N GLY A 194 -3.37 -17.56 -7.40
CA GLY A 194 -2.33 -18.54 -7.66
C GLY A 194 -2.86 -19.90 -8.15
N LEU A 195 -3.93 -20.40 -7.51
CA LEU A 195 -4.58 -21.67 -7.89
C LEU A 195 -5.14 -21.64 -9.31
N LEU A 196 -5.75 -20.52 -9.71
CA LEU A 196 -6.33 -20.31 -11.04
C LEU A 196 -5.31 -19.84 -12.07
N ASN A 197 -4.04 -19.71 -11.68
CA ASN A 197 -2.92 -19.27 -12.53
C ASN A 197 -3.22 -17.96 -13.30
N VAL A 198 -3.81 -16.99 -12.61
CA VAL A 198 -4.28 -15.74 -13.21
C VAL A 198 -3.10 -14.88 -13.65
N ASN A 199 -3.15 -14.37 -14.87
CA ASN A 199 -2.22 -13.41 -15.43
C ASN A 199 -2.90 -12.06 -15.69
N MET A 200 -2.13 -10.98 -15.69
CA MET A 200 -2.60 -9.63 -15.96
C MET A 200 -1.70 -8.93 -16.97
N TRP A 201 -2.29 -8.34 -18.01
CA TRP A 201 -1.58 -7.71 -19.14
C TRP A 201 -1.55 -6.18 -19.08
N GLY A 202 -2.10 -5.56 -18.06
CA GLY A 202 -2.11 -4.11 -17.85
C GLY A 202 -1.56 -3.73 -16.48
N PHE A 203 -1.32 -2.43 -16.31
CA PHE A 203 -0.80 -1.85 -15.06
C PHE A 203 -1.90 -1.15 -14.26
N THR A 204 -3.06 -1.77 -14.13
CA THR A 204 -4.18 -1.28 -13.32
C THR A 204 -4.51 -2.31 -12.25
N GLY A 205 -5.35 -1.96 -11.28
CA GLY A 205 -5.68 -2.88 -10.20
C GLY A 205 -7.13 -2.77 -9.74
N ALA A 206 -7.52 -3.62 -8.81
CA ALA A 206 -8.87 -3.75 -8.29
C ALA A 206 -9.93 -3.97 -9.40
N PHE A 207 -11.18 -3.63 -9.16
CA PHE A 207 -12.25 -3.88 -10.13
C PHE A 207 -12.10 -3.09 -11.43
N ILE A 208 -11.63 -1.84 -11.36
CA ILE A 208 -11.42 -1.03 -12.56
C ILE A 208 -10.34 -1.62 -13.49
N GLY A 209 -9.49 -2.49 -12.95
CA GLY A 209 -8.45 -3.19 -13.68
C GLY A 209 -8.94 -4.37 -14.53
N PHE A 210 -10.25 -4.71 -14.55
CA PHE A 210 -10.78 -5.89 -15.25
C PHE A 210 -10.37 -6.00 -16.73
N PRO A 211 -10.24 -4.90 -17.51
CA PRO A 211 -9.81 -5.02 -18.90
C PRO A 211 -8.38 -5.54 -19.05
N SER A 212 -7.54 -5.34 -18.03
CA SER A 212 -6.14 -5.78 -18.03
C SER A 212 -5.98 -7.30 -17.85
N PHE A 213 -7.06 -8.02 -17.61
CA PHE A 213 -7.08 -9.49 -17.55
C PHE A 213 -7.51 -10.13 -18.88
N ILE A 214 -7.76 -9.33 -19.91
CA ILE A 214 -7.96 -9.79 -21.28
C ILE A 214 -6.59 -9.91 -21.94
N ASN A 215 -6.31 -11.06 -22.56
CA ASN A 215 -5.04 -11.29 -23.22
C ASN A 215 -4.88 -10.35 -24.42
N LYS A 216 -3.84 -9.50 -24.39
CA LYS A 216 -3.58 -8.50 -25.44
C LYS A 216 -3.26 -9.10 -26.81
N HIS A 217 -2.73 -10.33 -26.86
CA HIS A 217 -2.32 -10.98 -28.12
C HIS A 217 -3.48 -11.67 -28.83
N SER A 218 -4.33 -12.37 -28.08
CA SER A 218 -5.47 -13.07 -28.65
C SER A 218 -6.72 -12.20 -28.72
N GLY A 219 -6.82 -11.19 -27.84
CA GLY A 219 -8.05 -10.41 -27.66
C GLY A 219 -9.18 -11.24 -27.02
N GLU A 220 -8.90 -12.46 -26.61
CA GLU A 220 -9.89 -13.41 -26.09
C GLU A 220 -10.04 -13.29 -24.59
N ILE A 221 -11.23 -13.58 -24.11
CA ILE A 221 -11.53 -13.73 -22.69
C ILE A 221 -11.09 -15.16 -22.30
N ASP A 222 -9.92 -15.24 -21.69
CA ASP A 222 -9.33 -16.50 -21.26
C ASP A 222 -9.63 -16.84 -19.78
N ALA A 223 -8.99 -17.92 -19.30
CA ALA A 223 -9.12 -18.37 -17.92
C ALA A 223 -8.67 -17.30 -16.88
N SER A 224 -7.78 -16.40 -17.25
CA SER A 224 -7.31 -15.32 -16.36
C SER A 224 -8.41 -14.31 -16.06
N PHE A 225 -9.23 -13.96 -17.04
CA PHE A 225 -10.38 -13.07 -16.85
C PHE A 225 -11.41 -13.68 -15.89
N THR A 226 -11.78 -14.94 -16.12
CA THR A 226 -12.71 -15.66 -15.22
C THR A 226 -12.09 -15.85 -13.84
N GLY A 227 -10.80 -16.21 -13.79
CA GLY A 227 -10.03 -16.37 -12.56
C GLY A 227 -9.96 -15.08 -11.73
N PHE A 228 -9.79 -13.92 -12.39
CA PHE A 228 -9.84 -12.63 -11.73
C PHE A 228 -11.18 -12.37 -11.02
N TRP A 229 -12.30 -12.62 -11.69
CA TRP A 229 -13.61 -12.40 -11.07
C TRP A 229 -13.86 -13.33 -9.89
N ILE A 230 -13.46 -14.62 -10.02
CA ILE A 230 -13.57 -15.59 -8.92
C ILE A 230 -12.70 -15.16 -7.73
N ALA A 231 -11.42 -14.84 -7.97
CA ALA A 231 -10.50 -14.40 -6.93
C ALA A 231 -10.98 -13.11 -6.27
N SER A 232 -11.47 -12.14 -7.06
CA SER A 232 -12.00 -10.87 -6.57
C SER A 232 -13.23 -11.06 -5.68
N LEU A 233 -14.17 -11.91 -6.10
CA LEU A 233 -15.37 -12.21 -5.31
C LEU A 233 -15.02 -12.91 -4.00
N VAL A 234 -14.13 -13.92 -4.05
CA VAL A 234 -13.65 -14.60 -2.84
C VAL A 234 -12.97 -13.61 -1.89
N THR A 235 -12.09 -12.76 -2.42
CA THR A 235 -11.41 -11.72 -1.64
C THR A 235 -12.39 -10.77 -0.96
N LEU A 236 -13.37 -10.29 -1.74
CA LEU A 236 -14.40 -9.37 -1.25
C LEU A 236 -15.21 -10.03 -0.12
N VAL A 237 -15.70 -11.24 -0.34
CA VAL A 237 -16.54 -11.95 0.63
C VAL A 237 -15.76 -12.30 1.89
N VAL A 238 -14.57 -12.88 1.75
CA VAL A 238 -13.74 -13.28 2.90
C VAL A 238 -13.27 -12.04 3.69
N GLY A 239 -12.72 -11.04 3.00
CA GLY A 239 -12.26 -9.79 3.63
C GLY A 239 -13.39 -9.04 4.33
N PHE A 240 -14.57 -8.97 3.69
CA PHE A 240 -15.77 -8.37 4.28
C PHE A 240 -16.23 -9.13 5.53
N LEU A 241 -16.44 -10.44 5.43
CA LEU A 241 -16.94 -11.25 6.54
C LEU A 241 -15.98 -11.26 7.73
N LEU A 242 -14.69 -11.44 7.50
CA LEU A 242 -13.69 -11.42 8.57
C LEU A 242 -13.63 -10.05 9.25
N THR A 243 -13.68 -8.97 8.48
CA THR A 243 -13.66 -7.62 9.05
C THR A 243 -14.98 -7.31 9.77
N TYR A 244 -16.10 -7.70 9.20
CA TYR A 244 -17.41 -7.52 9.82
C TYR A 244 -17.53 -8.26 11.15
N LEU A 245 -17.06 -9.51 11.23
CA LEU A 245 -17.16 -10.33 12.43
C LEU A 245 -16.10 -9.95 13.47
N PHE A 246 -14.85 -9.77 13.07
CA PHE A 246 -13.70 -9.69 13.97
C PHE A 246 -12.91 -8.38 13.89
N GLY A 247 -12.97 -7.66 12.74
CA GLY A 247 -12.09 -6.53 12.45
C GLY A 247 -12.53 -5.21 13.05
N PHE A 248 -13.85 -4.99 13.26
CA PHE A 248 -14.37 -3.70 13.70
C PHE A 248 -15.50 -3.83 14.72
N LYS A 249 -15.49 -2.94 15.71
CA LYS A 249 -16.59 -2.75 16.67
C LYS A 249 -16.75 -1.25 16.93
N ASP A 250 -18.01 -0.77 17.06
CA ASP A 250 -18.28 0.64 17.39
C ASP A 250 -17.74 1.05 18.78
N SER A 251 -17.53 0.09 19.70
CA SER A 251 -16.89 0.33 21.00
C SER A 251 -15.43 0.80 20.89
N ASP A 252 -14.74 0.46 19.79
CA ASP A 252 -13.37 0.88 19.54
C ASP A 252 -13.26 2.41 19.41
N LEU A 253 -14.37 3.09 19.03
CA LEU A 253 -14.51 4.53 18.92
C LEU A 253 -14.57 5.27 20.26
N GLU A 254 -15.19 4.66 21.27
CA GLU A 254 -15.27 5.25 22.61
C GLU A 254 -13.91 5.27 23.29
N THR A 255 -13.14 4.22 23.07
CA THR A 255 -11.77 4.13 23.57
C THR A 255 -10.88 5.20 22.92
N GLU A 256 -11.02 5.44 21.63
CA GLU A 256 -10.28 6.47 20.90
C GLU A 256 -10.62 7.88 21.42
N ARG A 257 -11.88 8.19 21.62
CA ARG A 257 -12.33 9.46 22.23
C ARG A 257 -11.76 9.69 23.63
N LYS A 258 -11.68 8.64 24.45
CA LYS A 258 -11.07 8.74 25.78
C LYS A 258 -9.58 9.04 25.70
N VAL A 259 -8.85 8.36 24.84
CA VAL A 259 -7.41 8.59 24.64
C VAL A 259 -7.12 9.99 24.10
N GLU A 260 -7.91 10.48 23.15
CA GLU A 260 -7.76 11.81 22.60
C GLU A 260 -8.05 12.91 23.64
N LYS A 261 -9.11 12.75 24.43
CA LYS A 261 -9.44 13.67 25.53
C LYS A 261 -8.32 13.72 26.58
N VAL A 262 -7.70 12.58 26.92
CA VAL A 262 -6.57 12.51 27.84
C VAL A 262 -5.35 13.24 27.28
N ARG A 263 -5.04 13.03 25.99
CA ARG A 263 -3.90 13.70 25.31
C ARG A 263 -4.05 15.22 25.23
N LEU A 264 -5.29 15.70 25.05
CA LEU A 264 -5.57 17.14 24.97
C LEU A 264 -5.76 17.80 26.35
N GLY A 265 -5.55 17.07 27.45
CA GLY A 265 -5.66 17.59 28.81
C GLY A 265 -7.08 17.98 29.22
N ARG A 266 -8.10 17.64 28.46
CA ARG A 266 -9.50 17.89 28.79
C ARG A 266 -9.98 16.84 29.80
N ARG A 267 -9.93 17.18 31.10
CA ARG A 267 -10.67 16.42 32.10
C ARG A 267 -12.18 16.64 31.85
N GLU A 268 -12.94 15.55 31.70
CA GLU A 268 -14.41 15.67 31.72
C GLU A 268 -14.84 16.21 33.08
N PRO A 269 -15.79 17.16 33.16
CA PRO A 269 -16.44 17.49 34.41
C PRO A 269 -17.10 16.21 34.94
N VAL A 270 -16.80 15.88 36.17
CA VAL A 270 -17.49 14.81 36.89
C VAL A 270 -18.94 15.22 36.95
N ALA A 271 -19.83 14.47 36.28
CA ALA A 271 -21.26 14.66 36.40
C ALA A 271 -21.62 14.30 37.85
N ASN A 272 -22.06 15.32 38.60
CA ASN A 272 -22.72 15.18 39.91
C ASN A 272 -24.11 14.60 39.72
#